data_01d52b4dc86263d53d2ffc8ed9f00931
#
_entry.id   01d52b4dc86263d53d2ffc8ed9f00931
#
_cell.length_a   1.000
_cell.length_b   1.000
_cell.length_c   1.000
_cell.angle_alpha   90.00
_cell.angle_beta   90.00
_cell.angle_gamma   90.00
#
_symmetry.space_group_name_H-M   'P 1'
#
loop_
_entity.id
_entity.type
_entity.pdbx_description
1 polymer ?
#
loop_
_entity_poly.entity_id
_entity_poly.type
_entity_poly.pdbx_seq_one_letter_code
_entity_poly.pdbx_strand_id
1 'polypeptide(L)'
;NHVESNLVFETTIGEVTLSYESSNKDVVSNEGIVRRQQVDVTLQIIVTFSVGSYKKAKVYDVTVLKQELQTISQIKKLPTEGFVITTGIVAFIVYGTEKNVPVGFYLFDETDAIYVHSSEYAETLKVGNKVEVSGEYTKYIDQNSLTSAEMAGYTGAKQIVPTSVKTDGEIYEVPTSFIEDHSIAN
;
A
#
# COMPACT_ATOMS: atom_id res chain seq x y z
N ASN A 1 -1.15 21.37 -11.14
CA ASN A 1 -1.40 20.06 -11.80
C ASN A 1 -2.00 19.12 -10.77
N HIS A 2 -3.08 18.39 -11.13
CA HIS A 2 -3.70 17.38 -10.30
C HIS A 2 -3.15 15.99 -10.66
N VAL A 3 -2.89 15.17 -9.67
CA VAL A 3 -2.26 13.86 -9.81
C VAL A 3 -3.04 12.80 -9.02
N GLU A 4 -3.31 11.66 -9.66
CA GLU A 4 -4.02 10.52 -9.07
C GLU A 4 -3.27 9.19 -9.24
N SER A 5 -2.18 9.18 -9.99
CA SER A 5 -1.35 8.00 -10.28
C SER A 5 0.13 8.35 -10.28
N ASN A 6 0.98 7.32 -10.32
CA ASN A 6 2.43 7.53 -10.38
C ASN A 6 2.84 8.42 -11.54
N LEU A 7 3.83 9.28 -11.27
CA LEU A 7 4.43 10.16 -12.26
C LEU A 7 5.55 9.44 -12.99
N VAL A 8 5.63 9.64 -14.29
CA VAL A 8 6.75 9.16 -15.09
C VAL A 8 7.78 10.28 -15.19
N PHE A 9 8.96 10.07 -14.65
CA PHE A 9 10.05 11.02 -14.65
C PHE A 9 11.10 10.61 -15.68
N GLU A 10 11.19 11.39 -16.77
CA GLU A 10 12.28 11.23 -17.74
C GLU A 10 13.61 11.61 -17.09
N THR A 11 14.62 10.77 -17.21
CA THR A 11 15.94 11.03 -16.63
C THR A 11 16.87 11.77 -17.59
N THR A 12 16.57 11.74 -18.90
CA THR A 12 17.36 12.38 -19.94
C THR A 12 16.47 12.90 -21.07
N ILE A 13 16.83 14.06 -21.63
CA ILE A 13 16.26 14.61 -22.87
C ILE A 13 17.42 15.08 -23.74
N GLY A 14 17.79 14.29 -24.75
CA GLY A 14 19.00 14.52 -25.53
C GLY A 14 20.24 14.46 -24.65
N GLU A 15 21.03 15.54 -24.62
CA GLU A 15 22.22 15.67 -23.77
C GLU A 15 21.90 16.23 -22.36
N VAL A 16 20.64 16.57 -22.08
CA VAL A 16 20.22 17.11 -20.79
C VAL A 16 19.88 15.99 -19.85
N THR A 17 20.52 15.96 -18.68
CA THR A 17 20.13 15.06 -17.57
C THR A 17 19.13 15.78 -16.66
N LEU A 18 18.11 15.03 -16.22
CA LEU A 18 17.07 15.50 -15.33
C LEU A 18 17.15 14.80 -13.98
N SER A 19 17.02 15.54 -12.90
CA SER A 19 16.82 14.97 -11.56
C SER A 19 15.66 15.65 -10.87
N TYR A 20 14.99 14.91 -9.97
CA TYR A 20 13.75 15.31 -9.33
C TYR A 20 13.90 15.27 -7.82
N GLU A 21 13.35 16.28 -7.15
CA GLU A 21 13.28 16.32 -5.70
C GLU A 21 11.88 16.75 -5.27
N SER A 22 11.25 15.92 -4.45
CA SER A 22 9.95 16.18 -3.86
C SER A 22 10.10 16.85 -2.51
N SER A 23 9.30 17.90 -2.28
CA SER A 23 9.20 18.54 -0.96
C SER A 23 8.47 17.69 0.07
N ASN A 24 7.76 16.65 -0.37
CA ASN A 24 7.08 15.67 0.50
C ASN A 24 7.21 14.27 -0.09
N LYS A 25 8.26 13.55 0.30
CA LYS A 25 8.60 12.23 -0.24
C LYS A 25 7.65 11.12 0.21
N ASP A 26 6.91 11.34 1.30
CA ASP A 26 5.90 10.40 1.79
C ASP A 26 4.65 10.39 0.90
N VAL A 27 4.39 11.49 0.17
CA VAL A 27 3.27 11.64 -0.76
C VAL A 27 3.69 11.41 -2.21
N VAL A 28 4.82 11.99 -2.62
CA VAL A 28 5.43 11.71 -3.94
C VAL A 28 6.92 11.48 -3.74
N SER A 29 7.42 10.29 -4.09
CA SER A 29 8.85 10.01 -4.02
C SER A 29 9.64 10.73 -5.11
N ASN A 30 10.97 10.78 -4.99
CA ASN A 30 11.85 11.35 -6.03
C ASN A 30 11.84 10.55 -7.35
N GLU A 31 11.34 9.31 -7.32
CA GLU A 31 11.15 8.42 -8.48
C GLU A 31 9.76 8.56 -9.10
N GLY A 32 8.88 9.40 -8.51
CA GLY A 32 7.54 9.64 -9.01
C GLY A 32 6.46 8.71 -8.45
N ILE A 33 6.77 7.87 -7.46
CA ILE A 33 5.77 7.02 -6.81
C ILE A 33 4.83 7.91 -5.99
N VAL A 34 3.52 7.82 -6.28
CA VAL A 34 2.48 8.62 -5.64
C VAL A 34 1.74 7.77 -4.60
N ARG A 35 1.71 8.25 -3.36
CA ARG A 35 0.95 7.68 -2.24
C ARG A 35 -0.15 8.65 -1.84
N ARG A 36 -1.33 8.43 -2.38
CA ARG A 36 -2.49 9.29 -2.11
C ARG A 36 -2.90 9.18 -0.64
N GLN A 37 -3.31 10.30 -0.08
CA GLN A 37 -3.77 10.41 1.31
C GLN A 37 -5.31 10.55 1.33
N GLN A 38 -5.92 10.60 2.52
CA GLN A 38 -7.36 10.85 2.65
C GLN A 38 -7.76 12.31 2.38
N VAL A 39 -6.78 13.19 2.20
CA VAL A 39 -6.97 14.60 1.87
C VAL A 39 -6.11 14.95 0.67
N ASP A 40 -6.51 15.99 -0.07
CA ASP A 40 -5.67 16.56 -1.12
C ASP A 40 -4.39 17.14 -0.51
N VAL A 41 -3.24 16.80 -1.09
CA VAL A 41 -1.93 17.29 -0.63
C VAL A 41 -1.25 18.03 -1.76
N THR A 42 -0.99 19.32 -1.54
CA THR A 42 -0.16 20.12 -2.45
C THR A 42 1.29 20.13 -2.00
N LEU A 43 2.18 19.84 -2.91
CA LEU A 43 3.62 19.77 -2.70
C LEU A 43 4.38 20.33 -3.91
N GLN A 44 5.69 20.49 -3.79
CA GLN A 44 6.55 20.97 -4.86
C GLN A 44 7.46 19.86 -5.38
N ILE A 45 7.58 19.79 -6.70
CA ILE A 45 8.60 18.99 -7.38
C ILE A 45 9.60 19.93 -8.00
N ILE A 46 10.85 19.82 -7.56
CA ILE A 46 11.99 20.57 -8.09
C ILE A 46 12.64 19.72 -9.18
N VAL A 47 12.64 20.21 -10.41
CA VAL A 47 13.30 19.55 -11.54
C VAL A 47 14.60 20.28 -11.82
N THR A 48 15.73 19.58 -11.72
CA THR A 48 17.05 20.13 -12.07
C THR A 48 17.50 19.59 -13.42
N PHE A 49 17.77 20.51 -14.34
CA PHE A 49 18.30 20.27 -15.68
C PHE A 49 19.82 20.46 -15.65
N SER A 50 20.59 19.51 -16.16
CA SER A 50 22.06 19.53 -16.16
C SER A 50 22.63 19.21 -17.54
N VAL A 51 23.58 20.04 -18.02
CA VAL A 51 24.39 19.80 -19.23
C VAL A 51 25.83 20.16 -18.90
N GLY A 52 26.74 19.19 -18.85
CA GLY A 52 28.09 19.41 -18.38
C GLY A 52 28.11 20.00 -16.97
N SER A 53 28.76 21.16 -16.80
CA SER A 53 28.79 21.90 -15.52
C SER A 53 27.61 22.85 -15.30
N TYR A 54 26.79 23.08 -16.32
CA TYR A 54 25.65 23.99 -16.23
C TYR A 54 24.45 23.30 -15.59
N LYS A 55 23.82 23.96 -14.61
CA LYS A 55 22.60 23.48 -13.93
C LYS A 55 21.56 24.58 -13.83
N LYS A 56 20.30 24.22 -14.03
CA LYS A 56 19.14 25.11 -13.83
C LYS A 56 18.00 24.31 -13.17
N ALA A 57 17.39 24.86 -12.14
CA ALA A 57 16.24 24.24 -11.49
C ALA A 57 14.94 24.98 -11.86
N LYS A 58 13.83 24.22 -11.89
CA LYS A 58 12.48 24.73 -12.02
C LYS A 58 11.58 24.04 -11.00
N VAL A 59 10.71 24.78 -10.34
CA VAL A 59 9.78 24.29 -9.33
C VAL A 59 8.39 24.17 -9.94
N TYR A 60 7.71 23.07 -9.66
CA TYR A 60 6.35 22.80 -10.08
C TYR A 60 5.49 22.48 -8.86
N ASP A 61 4.36 23.18 -8.71
CA ASP A 61 3.35 22.82 -7.72
C ASP A 61 2.48 21.68 -8.26
N VAL A 62 2.35 20.64 -7.45
CA VAL A 62 1.60 19.42 -7.74
C VAL A 62 0.62 19.19 -6.62
N THR A 63 -0.66 18.97 -6.94
CA THR A 63 -1.68 18.57 -6.00
C THR A 63 -2.01 17.09 -6.22
N VAL A 64 -1.65 16.25 -5.27
CA VAL A 64 -2.09 14.85 -5.22
C VAL A 64 -3.50 14.84 -4.64
N LEU A 65 -4.44 14.36 -5.43
CA LEU A 65 -5.84 14.28 -5.01
C LEU A 65 -6.04 13.17 -3.97
N LYS A 66 -6.94 13.40 -3.04
CA LYS A 66 -7.28 12.43 -1.99
C LYS A 66 -7.70 11.07 -2.58
N GLN A 67 -7.42 10.04 -1.84
CA GLN A 67 -7.98 8.71 -2.08
C GLN A 67 -9.04 8.45 -1.01
N GLU A 68 -10.23 8.10 -1.44
CA GLU A 68 -11.29 7.73 -0.52
C GLU A 68 -11.07 6.33 0.06
N LEU A 69 -11.63 6.09 1.24
CA LEU A 69 -11.66 4.76 1.84
C LEU A 69 -12.39 3.80 0.89
N GLN A 70 -11.79 2.63 0.69
CA GLN A 70 -12.35 1.55 -0.12
C GLN A 70 -12.76 0.40 0.79
N THR A 71 -13.85 -0.27 0.49
CA THR A 71 -14.16 -1.54 1.14
C THR A 71 -13.21 -2.64 0.67
N ILE A 72 -13.02 -3.67 1.49
CA ILE A 72 -12.15 -4.80 1.14
C ILE A 72 -12.65 -5.49 -0.14
N SER A 73 -13.98 -5.63 -0.30
CA SER A 73 -14.57 -6.17 -1.55
C SER A 73 -14.24 -5.31 -2.78
N GLN A 74 -14.18 -3.98 -2.65
CA GLN A 74 -13.77 -3.09 -3.74
C GLN A 74 -12.28 -3.27 -4.06
N ILE A 75 -11.42 -3.32 -3.04
CA ILE A 75 -9.98 -3.54 -3.20
C ILE A 75 -9.70 -4.85 -3.93
N LYS A 76 -10.34 -5.95 -3.52
CA LYS A 76 -10.15 -7.27 -4.15
C LYS A 76 -10.59 -7.32 -5.63
N LYS A 77 -11.43 -6.38 -6.07
CA LYS A 77 -11.89 -6.25 -7.46
C LYS A 77 -11.02 -5.31 -8.31
N LEU A 78 -10.03 -4.65 -7.71
CA LEU A 78 -9.13 -3.79 -8.47
C LEU A 78 -8.42 -4.59 -9.57
N PRO A 79 -8.35 -4.07 -10.81
CA PRO A 79 -7.73 -4.77 -11.93
C PRO A 79 -6.20 -4.82 -11.81
N THR A 80 -5.62 -3.85 -11.10
CA THR A 80 -4.17 -3.68 -10.93
C THR A 80 -3.81 -3.52 -9.47
N GLU A 81 -2.58 -3.85 -9.14
CA GLU A 81 -1.94 -3.53 -7.87
C GLU A 81 -1.84 -2.01 -7.69
N GLY A 82 -1.75 -1.55 -6.45
CA GLY A 82 -1.60 -0.13 -6.16
C GLY A 82 -1.90 0.23 -4.72
N PHE A 83 -1.73 1.52 -4.42
CA PHE A 83 -1.95 2.04 -3.09
C PHE A 83 -3.45 2.10 -2.75
N VAL A 84 -3.81 1.58 -1.57
CA VAL A 84 -5.19 1.51 -1.07
C VAL A 84 -5.29 2.04 0.35
N ILE A 85 -6.48 2.50 0.72
CA ILE A 85 -6.82 2.87 2.10
C ILE A 85 -8.14 2.17 2.45
N THR A 86 -8.16 1.45 3.57
CA THR A 86 -9.35 0.74 4.04
C THR A 86 -9.44 0.75 5.56
N THR A 87 -10.60 0.45 6.09
CA THR A 87 -10.83 0.25 7.54
C THR A 87 -11.48 -1.10 7.77
N GLY A 88 -11.23 -1.67 8.93
CA GLY A 88 -11.86 -2.92 9.32
C GLY A 88 -11.49 -3.32 10.75
N ILE A 89 -11.91 -4.51 11.14
CA ILE A 89 -11.62 -5.13 12.42
C ILE A 89 -10.56 -6.23 12.20
N VAL A 90 -9.56 -6.30 13.06
CA VAL A 90 -8.60 -7.41 13.09
C VAL A 90 -9.32 -8.67 13.50
N ALA A 91 -9.54 -9.58 12.55
CA ALA A 91 -10.27 -10.80 12.79
C ALA A 91 -9.38 -11.96 13.28
N PHE A 92 -8.13 -11.97 12.84
CA PHE A 92 -7.18 -13.03 13.18
C PHE A 92 -5.74 -12.54 13.06
N ILE A 93 -4.85 -12.96 13.99
CA ILE A 93 -3.40 -12.75 13.91
C ILE A 93 -2.75 -14.00 13.34
N VAL A 94 -1.98 -13.83 12.28
CA VAL A 94 -1.28 -14.93 11.59
C VAL A 94 0.12 -15.06 12.16
N TYR A 95 0.49 -16.28 12.56
CA TYR A 95 1.82 -16.62 13.07
C TYR A 95 2.62 -17.37 12.00
N GLY A 96 3.91 -17.07 11.91
CA GLY A 96 4.83 -17.75 11.01
C GLY A 96 5.15 -19.19 11.47
N THR A 97 6.08 -19.83 10.75
CA THR A 97 6.59 -21.16 11.09
C THR A 97 7.33 -21.21 12.43
N GLU A 98 7.91 -20.09 12.83
CA GLU A 98 8.45 -19.91 14.18
C GLU A 98 7.29 -19.62 15.14
N LYS A 99 7.14 -20.49 16.14
CA LYS A 99 6.04 -20.37 17.11
C LYS A 99 6.08 -19.02 17.83
N ASN A 100 4.93 -18.35 17.87
CA ASN A 100 4.68 -17.07 18.52
C ASN A 100 5.31 -15.83 17.83
N VAL A 101 5.79 -15.93 16.60
CA VAL A 101 6.20 -14.75 15.82
C VAL A 101 5.07 -14.40 14.86
N PRO A 102 4.33 -13.29 15.08
CA PRO A 102 3.28 -12.88 14.16
C PRO A 102 3.90 -12.36 12.86
N VAL A 103 3.28 -12.68 11.73
CA VAL A 103 3.74 -12.27 10.39
C VAL A 103 2.74 -11.38 9.67
N GLY A 104 1.53 -11.24 10.21
CA GLY A 104 0.47 -10.41 9.67
C GLY A 104 -0.86 -10.66 10.35
N PHE A 105 -1.91 -10.13 9.78
CA PHE A 105 -3.27 -10.28 10.31
C PHE A 105 -4.31 -10.27 9.19
N TYR A 106 -5.48 -10.84 9.47
CA TYR A 106 -6.65 -10.67 8.61
C TYR A 106 -7.49 -9.50 9.07
N LEU A 107 -7.80 -8.61 8.13
CA LEU A 107 -8.70 -7.47 8.28
C LEU A 107 -10.06 -7.80 7.67
N PHE A 108 -11.13 -7.47 8.38
CA PHE A 108 -12.53 -7.69 7.98
C PHE A 108 -13.34 -6.40 8.06
N ASP A 109 -14.20 -6.12 7.07
CA ASP A 109 -14.99 -4.88 6.96
C ASP A 109 -16.48 -5.10 6.62
N GLU A 110 -17.07 -6.24 6.97
CA GLU A 110 -18.45 -6.65 6.63
C GLU A 110 -18.67 -6.99 5.15
N THR A 111 -17.81 -6.56 4.23
CA THR A 111 -17.92 -6.87 2.80
C THR A 111 -17.05 -8.03 2.37
N ASP A 112 -15.90 -8.20 3.00
CA ASP A 112 -14.93 -9.26 2.72
C ASP A 112 -13.80 -9.22 3.76
N ALA A 113 -12.80 -10.10 3.60
CA ALA A 113 -11.57 -10.12 4.38
C ALA A 113 -10.34 -10.07 3.49
N ILE A 114 -9.25 -9.48 4.01
CA ILE A 114 -7.97 -9.42 3.33
C ILE A 114 -6.82 -9.64 4.29
N TYR A 115 -5.78 -10.32 3.84
CA TYR A 115 -4.55 -10.47 4.60
C TYR A 115 -3.70 -9.19 4.51
N VAL A 116 -3.22 -8.74 5.67
CA VAL A 116 -2.29 -7.62 5.81
C VAL A 116 -0.96 -8.18 6.30
N HIS A 117 0.06 -8.06 5.47
CA HIS A 117 1.38 -8.62 5.73
C HIS A 117 2.28 -7.61 6.44
N SER A 118 2.41 -7.74 7.75
CA SER A 118 3.38 -6.98 8.55
C SER A 118 3.55 -7.60 9.93
N SER A 119 4.75 -8.03 10.24
CA SER A 119 5.11 -8.50 11.59
C SER A 119 5.05 -7.36 12.60
N GLU A 120 5.59 -6.20 12.26
CA GLU A 120 5.66 -5.02 13.14
C GLU A 120 4.28 -4.62 13.69
N TYR A 121 3.30 -4.47 12.80
CA TYR A 121 1.95 -4.11 13.24
C TYR A 121 1.23 -5.29 13.93
N ALA A 122 1.43 -6.51 13.44
CA ALA A 122 0.79 -7.69 14.01
C ALA A 122 1.21 -7.98 15.47
N GLU A 123 2.43 -7.60 15.86
CA GLU A 123 2.93 -7.70 17.24
C GLU A 123 2.20 -6.78 18.22
N THR A 124 1.70 -5.65 17.74
CA THR A 124 1.06 -4.61 18.58
C THR A 124 -0.46 -4.70 18.60
N LEU A 125 -1.06 -5.34 17.61
CA LEU A 125 -2.50 -5.45 17.43
C LEU A 125 -3.08 -6.66 18.18
N LYS A 126 -4.38 -6.56 18.47
CA LYS A 126 -5.18 -7.64 19.05
C LYS A 126 -6.39 -7.91 18.17
N VAL A 127 -6.86 -9.16 18.19
CA VAL A 127 -8.17 -9.51 17.61
C VAL A 127 -9.24 -8.60 18.20
N GLY A 128 -10.09 -8.04 17.34
CA GLY A 128 -11.09 -7.04 17.69
C GLY A 128 -10.63 -5.58 17.55
N ASN A 129 -9.33 -5.27 17.39
CA ASN A 129 -8.94 -3.89 17.14
C ASN A 129 -9.55 -3.39 15.81
N LYS A 130 -10.17 -2.22 15.85
CA LYS A 130 -10.54 -1.49 14.64
C LYS A 130 -9.34 -0.70 14.15
N VAL A 131 -9.01 -0.86 12.87
CA VAL A 131 -7.84 -0.23 12.28
C VAL A 131 -8.16 0.41 10.93
N GLU A 132 -7.48 1.50 10.64
CA GLU A 132 -7.31 2.05 9.29
C GLU A 132 -5.97 1.57 8.75
N VAL A 133 -6.00 0.92 7.60
CA VAL A 133 -4.81 0.41 6.91
C VAL A 133 -4.63 1.16 5.61
N SER A 134 -3.44 1.72 5.40
CA SER A 134 -3.01 2.26 4.12
C SER A 134 -1.72 1.56 3.67
N GLY A 135 -1.64 1.19 2.40
CA GLY A 135 -0.49 0.47 1.88
C GLY A 135 -0.67 -0.02 0.44
N GLU A 136 0.28 -0.81 -0.02
CA GLU A 136 0.25 -1.39 -1.36
C GLU A 136 -0.59 -2.67 -1.38
N TYR A 137 -1.63 -2.67 -2.21
CA TYR A 137 -2.36 -3.88 -2.56
C TYR A 137 -1.59 -4.62 -3.63
N THR A 138 -1.13 -5.83 -3.31
CA THR A 138 -0.23 -6.61 -4.16
C THR A 138 -0.53 -8.10 -4.08
N LYS A 139 0.07 -8.90 -4.95
CA LYS A 139 0.00 -10.36 -4.89
C LYS A 139 1.02 -10.88 -3.87
N TYR A 140 0.59 -11.83 -3.06
CA TYR A 140 1.53 -12.64 -2.30
C TYR A 140 2.24 -13.59 -3.25
N ILE A 141 3.55 -13.44 -3.37
CA ILE A 141 4.41 -14.33 -4.14
C ILE A 141 5.42 -14.94 -3.18
N ASP A 142 5.30 -16.23 -2.93
CA ASP A 142 6.39 -16.99 -2.33
C ASP A 142 7.48 -17.20 -3.40
N GLN A 143 8.45 -16.29 -3.41
CA GLN A 143 9.52 -16.27 -4.41
C GLN A 143 10.39 -17.56 -4.39
N ASN A 144 10.29 -18.37 -3.34
CA ASN A 144 11.10 -19.58 -3.20
C ASN A 144 10.45 -20.83 -3.81
N SER A 145 9.17 -20.77 -4.16
CA SER A 145 8.40 -21.95 -4.58
C SER A 145 7.95 -21.94 -6.05
N LEU A 146 8.10 -20.82 -6.78
CA LEU A 146 7.60 -20.70 -8.16
C LEU A 146 8.72 -20.41 -9.15
N THR A 147 8.66 -21.08 -10.31
CA THR A 147 9.48 -20.74 -11.48
C THR A 147 9.01 -19.43 -12.11
N SER A 148 9.86 -18.80 -12.93
CA SER A 148 9.51 -17.53 -13.60
C SER A 148 8.26 -17.64 -14.50
N ALA A 149 8.01 -18.82 -15.10
CA ALA A 149 6.83 -19.07 -15.92
C ALA A 149 5.55 -19.21 -15.07
N GLU A 150 5.65 -19.88 -13.91
CA GLU A 150 4.55 -20.00 -12.95
C GLU A 150 4.24 -18.64 -12.33
N MET A 151 5.26 -17.81 -12.07
CA MET A 151 5.07 -16.43 -11.59
C MET A 151 4.31 -15.55 -12.58
N ALA A 152 4.55 -15.68 -13.88
CA ALA A 152 3.87 -14.91 -14.93
C ALA A 152 2.36 -15.25 -15.01
N GLY A 153 1.96 -16.49 -14.68
CA GLY A 153 0.58 -16.95 -14.66
C GLY A 153 -0.09 -16.93 -13.28
N TYR A 154 0.64 -16.59 -12.21
CA TYR A 154 0.15 -16.69 -10.85
C TYR A 154 -0.87 -15.59 -10.53
N THR A 155 -2.10 -16.01 -10.31
CA THR A 155 -3.19 -15.11 -9.87
C THR A 155 -3.28 -14.98 -8.34
N GLY A 156 -2.41 -15.60 -7.60
CA GLY A 156 -2.21 -15.78 -6.16
C GLY A 156 -3.03 -14.96 -5.16
N ALA A 157 -2.95 -15.35 -3.91
CA ALA A 157 -3.61 -14.62 -2.83
C ALA A 157 -3.14 -13.16 -2.80
N LYS A 158 -4.08 -12.25 -2.82
CA LYS A 158 -3.80 -10.82 -2.75
C LYS A 158 -3.74 -10.37 -1.29
N GLN A 159 -2.86 -9.43 -1.02
CA GLN A 159 -2.59 -8.91 0.33
C GLN A 159 -2.41 -7.39 0.29
N ILE A 160 -2.45 -6.77 1.47
CA ILE A 160 -1.96 -5.40 1.65
C ILE A 160 -0.62 -5.47 2.37
N VAL A 161 0.40 -4.80 1.83
CA VAL A 161 1.65 -4.49 2.54
C VAL A 161 1.52 -3.08 3.09
N PRO A 162 1.29 -2.89 4.40
CA PRO A 162 0.93 -1.61 4.95
C PRO A 162 2.14 -0.67 5.04
N THR A 163 1.91 0.60 4.74
CA THR A 163 2.82 1.71 5.07
C THR A 163 2.39 2.42 6.36
N SER A 164 1.11 2.28 6.74
CA SER A 164 0.58 2.79 7.99
C SER A 164 -0.62 1.95 8.45
N VAL A 165 -0.67 1.68 9.75
CA VAL A 165 -1.83 1.12 10.43
C VAL A 165 -2.14 1.99 11.63
N LYS A 166 -3.35 2.54 11.68
CA LYS A 166 -3.84 3.36 12.79
C LYS A 166 -4.96 2.63 13.50
N THR A 167 -4.93 2.62 14.83
CA THR A 167 -5.99 2.04 15.65
C THR A 167 -6.50 3.07 16.66
N ASP A 168 -7.79 2.97 17.02
CA ASP A 168 -8.37 3.70 18.16
C ASP A 168 -8.04 3.03 19.51
N GLY A 169 -7.49 1.79 19.47
CA GLY A 169 -7.14 1.01 20.66
C GLY A 169 -8.31 0.24 21.28
N GLU A 170 -9.53 0.48 20.80
CA GLU A 170 -10.73 -0.19 21.26
C GLU A 170 -10.84 -1.62 20.71
N ILE A 171 -11.55 -2.48 21.43
CA ILE A 171 -11.81 -3.86 21.04
C ILE A 171 -13.29 -4.00 20.66
N TYR A 172 -13.53 -4.39 19.43
CA TYR A 172 -14.85 -4.64 18.87
C TYR A 172 -15.08 -6.14 18.74
N GLU A 173 -16.34 -6.55 18.73
CA GLU A 173 -16.70 -7.94 18.50
C GLU A 173 -16.44 -8.30 17.03
N VAL A 174 -15.75 -9.42 16.79
CA VAL A 174 -15.58 -9.96 15.43
C VAL A 174 -16.84 -10.74 15.08
N PRO A 175 -17.55 -10.38 13.99
CA PRO A 175 -18.78 -11.06 13.61
C PRO A 175 -18.55 -12.56 13.40
N THR A 176 -19.41 -13.40 13.98
CA THR A 176 -19.31 -14.86 13.87
C THR A 176 -19.49 -15.36 12.44
N SER A 177 -20.25 -14.64 11.61
CA SER A 177 -20.41 -14.94 10.19
C SER A 177 -19.06 -14.95 9.43
N PHE A 178 -18.08 -14.16 9.86
CA PHE A 178 -16.74 -14.19 9.29
C PHE A 178 -16.05 -15.56 9.51
N ILE A 179 -16.22 -16.15 10.70
CA ILE A 179 -15.56 -17.41 11.09
C ILE A 179 -16.18 -18.58 10.32
N GLU A 180 -17.48 -18.55 10.06
CA GLU A 180 -18.22 -19.62 9.37
C GLU A 180 -17.96 -19.64 7.86
N ASP A 181 -17.91 -18.46 7.21
CA ASP A 181 -17.72 -18.33 5.75
C ASP A 181 -16.24 -18.46 5.32
N HIS A 182 -15.32 -18.18 6.22
CA HIS A 182 -13.88 -18.19 5.96
C HIS A 182 -13.17 -19.28 6.80
N SER A 183 -13.78 -20.46 6.93
CA SER A 183 -13.09 -21.60 7.54
C SER A 183 -11.79 -21.83 6.78
N ILE A 184 -10.68 -21.34 7.36
CA ILE A 184 -9.34 -21.64 6.89
C ILE A 184 -9.20 -23.15 7.10
N ALA A 185 -9.32 -23.91 6.01
CA ALA A 185 -9.00 -25.32 6.02
C ALA A 185 -7.57 -25.47 6.50
N ASN A 186 -7.40 -26.10 7.66
CA ASN A 186 -6.11 -26.51 8.22
C ASN A 186 -5.38 -27.45 7.26
#